data_834941746999350ea2b5718b22c716f7
#
_entry.id   834941746999350ea2b5718b22c716f7
#
_cell.length_a   1.000
_cell.length_b   1.000
_cell.length_c   1.000
_cell.angle_alpha   90.00
_cell.angle_beta   90.00
_cell.angle_gamma   90.00
#
_symmetry.space_group_name_H-M   'P 1'
#
loop_
_entity.id
_entity.type
_entity.pdbx_description
1 polymer ?
#
loop_
_entity_poly.entity_id
_entity_poly.type
_entity_poly.pdbx_seq_one_letter_code
_entity_poly.pdbx_strand_id
1 'polypeptide(L)'
;MHLFSTMICRSAAVAVLWIPMLAPAHAANESVAERWSADSYARNKEVKGVVLLSIRWDRKWKCGGFENAQLRAVGFDQLPRSKATDDLPADIIFDDAPLIATKPTFDDYALIVDPGEYVLSRLQIKVARSVSDVGFLNASRSLLLKGDMADAGTFNVAAGEVVYIGHFYLGCANEPTLWRYYMKDRNAFEEYLAGVKIRQPELNTEQARFRLFKSKAFGSDFALP
;
A
#
# COMPACT_ATOMS: atom_id res chain seq x y z
N MET A 1 -27.69 94.43 6.77
CA MET A 1 -26.46 93.89 6.15
C MET A 1 -26.20 92.55 6.82
N HIS A 2 -26.74 91.45 6.25
CA HIS A 2 -26.57 90.09 6.77
C HIS A 2 -25.82 89.24 5.75
N LEU A 3 -24.67 88.75 6.13
CA LEU A 3 -23.82 87.81 5.40
C LEU A 3 -24.27 86.41 5.78
N PHE A 4 -24.85 85.68 4.82
CA PHE A 4 -25.10 84.23 4.96
C PHE A 4 -23.83 83.46 4.53
N SER A 5 -23.27 82.72 5.45
CA SER A 5 -22.18 81.77 5.20
C SER A 5 -22.74 80.39 4.93
N THR A 6 -22.60 79.90 3.75
CA THR A 6 -23.02 78.56 3.32
C THR A 6 -21.92 77.55 3.63
N MET A 7 -22.23 76.63 4.52
CA MET A 7 -21.38 75.51 4.94
C MET A 7 -21.63 74.34 4.01
N ILE A 8 -20.64 73.97 3.15
CA ILE A 8 -20.70 72.83 2.26
C ILE A 8 -20.17 71.61 3.03
N CYS A 9 -21.08 70.71 3.31
CA CYS A 9 -20.77 69.40 3.91
C CYS A 9 -20.29 68.41 2.81
N ARG A 10 -19.02 68.08 2.82
CA ARG A 10 -18.45 67.07 1.93
C ARG A 10 -18.60 65.71 2.59
N SER A 11 -19.51 64.88 2.05
CA SER A 11 -19.63 63.48 2.45
C SER A 11 -18.51 62.68 1.78
N ALA A 12 -17.61 62.14 2.57
CA ALA A 12 -16.60 61.18 2.09
C ALA A 12 -17.23 59.77 2.08
N ALA A 13 -17.41 59.22 0.92
CA ALA A 13 -17.83 57.83 0.70
C ALA A 13 -16.63 56.90 0.97
N VAL A 14 -16.68 56.15 2.05
CA VAL A 14 -15.70 55.08 2.34
C VAL A 14 -16.09 53.84 1.53
N ALA A 15 -15.37 53.56 0.46
CA ALA A 15 -15.48 52.30 -0.26
C ALA A 15 -14.84 51.19 0.52
N VAL A 16 -15.64 50.30 1.13
CA VAL A 16 -15.17 49.08 1.77
C VAL A 16 -14.87 48.06 0.66
N LEU A 17 -13.59 47.87 0.38
CA LEU A 17 -13.11 46.79 -0.49
C LEU A 17 -13.29 45.44 0.23
N TRP A 18 -14.28 44.66 -0.20
CA TRP A 18 -14.42 43.26 0.17
C TRP A 18 -13.34 42.47 -0.58
N ILE A 19 -12.27 42.10 0.11
CA ILE A 19 -11.30 41.11 -0.36
C ILE A 19 -11.90 39.74 -0.04
N PRO A 20 -12.23 38.89 -1.03
CA PRO A 20 -12.63 37.53 -0.75
C PRO A 20 -11.40 36.82 -0.16
N MET A 21 -11.47 36.45 1.13
CA MET A 21 -10.52 35.48 1.69
C MET A 21 -10.75 34.17 0.98
N LEU A 22 -9.86 33.86 0.02
CA LEU A 22 -9.67 32.48 -0.46
C LEU A 22 -9.20 31.66 0.74
N ALA A 23 -10.14 30.93 1.35
CA ALA A 23 -9.79 29.88 2.29
C ALA A 23 -8.83 28.93 1.57
N PRO A 24 -7.68 28.57 2.20
CA PRO A 24 -6.83 27.53 1.62
C PRO A 24 -7.69 26.29 1.51
N ALA A 25 -7.87 25.79 0.27
CA ALA A 25 -8.41 24.46 0.06
C ALA A 25 -7.48 23.53 0.82
N HIS A 26 -7.97 22.94 1.91
CA HIS A 26 -7.31 21.83 2.55
C HIS A 26 -7.29 20.76 1.45
N ALA A 27 -6.13 20.56 0.83
CA ALA A 27 -5.88 19.37 0.04
C ALA A 27 -6.15 18.21 1.01
N ALA A 28 -7.28 17.55 0.86
CA ALA A 28 -7.53 16.28 1.48
C ALA A 28 -6.31 15.44 1.13
N ASN A 29 -5.61 14.92 2.14
CA ASN A 29 -4.46 14.05 1.94
C ASN A 29 -5.03 12.79 1.27
N GLU A 30 -5.11 12.80 -0.06
CA GLU A 30 -5.60 11.66 -0.83
C GLU A 30 -4.70 10.49 -0.49
N SER A 31 -5.30 9.41 -0.04
CA SER A 31 -4.58 8.17 0.26
C SER A 31 -3.86 7.71 -1.01
N VAL A 32 -2.56 7.48 -0.91
CA VAL A 32 -1.72 6.95 -2.00
C VAL A 32 -2.26 5.62 -2.53
N ALA A 33 -2.97 4.88 -1.67
CA ALA A 33 -3.56 3.59 -2.00
C ALA A 33 -4.92 3.40 -1.32
N GLU A 34 -5.82 2.76 -2.03
CA GLU A 34 -7.14 2.36 -1.51
C GLU A 34 -7.46 0.93 -1.93
N ARG A 35 -8.27 0.23 -1.14
CA ARG A 35 -8.80 -1.07 -1.54
C ARG A 35 -9.71 -0.91 -2.75
N TRP A 36 -9.62 -1.85 -3.68
CA TRP A 36 -10.40 -1.81 -4.90
C TRP A 36 -11.90 -1.78 -4.59
N SER A 37 -12.59 -0.87 -5.27
CA SER A 37 -14.04 -0.87 -5.41
C SER A 37 -14.40 -0.46 -6.85
N ALA A 38 -15.55 -0.91 -7.34
CA ALA A 38 -16.00 -0.61 -8.70
C ALA A 38 -16.08 0.91 -8.95
N ASP A 39 -16.65 1.66 -8.00
CA ASP A 39 -16.81 3.10 -8.10
C ASP A 39 -15.46 3.83 -8.09
N SER A 40 -14.55 3.41 -7.24
CA SER A 40 -13.21 4.01 -7.17
C SER A 40 -12.39 3.70 -8.42
N TYR A 41 -12.45 2.46 -8.88
CA TYR A 41 -11.80 2.06 -10.13
C TYR A 41 -12.35 2.85 -11.33
N ALA A 42 -13.68 2.98 -11.45
CA ALA A 42 -14.28 3.73 -12.55
C ALA A 42 -13.81 5.19 -12.62
N ARG A 43 -13.60 5.83 -11.45
CA ARG A 43 -13.09 7.21 -11.38
C ARG A 43 -11.59 7.34 -11.68
N ASN A 44 -10.81 6.33 -11.34
CA ASN A 44 -9.35 6.46 -11.25
C ASN A 44 -8.58 5.63 -12.28
N LYS A 45 -9.22 4.73 -13.04
CA LYS A 45 -8.58 3.75 -13.93
C LYS A 45 -7.61 4.33 -14.97
N GLU A 46 -7.75 5.60 -15.34
CA GLU A 46 -6.87 6.25 -16.32
C GLU A 46 -5.64 6.91 -15.66
N VAL A 47 -5.75 7.26 -14.37
CA VAL A 47 -4.73 8.04 -13.67
C VAL A 47 -4.02 7.27 -12.57
N LYS A 48 -4.64 6.21 -12.04
CA LYS A 48 -4.06 5.30 -11.04
C LYS A 48 -3.81 3.92 -11.66
N GLY A 49 -2.94 3.15 -11.02
CA GLY A 49 -2.72 1.74 -11.36
C GLY A 49 -3.47 0.81 -10.40
N VAL A 50 -3.53 -0.49 -10.76
CA VAL A 50 -4.05 -1.53 -9.89
C VAL A 50 -2.97 -2.54 -9.58
N VAL A 51 -2.77 -2.83 -8.30
CA VAL A 51 -1.85 -3.84 -7.80
C VAL A 51 -2.64 -5.05 -7.30
N LEU A 52 -2.33 -6.21 -7.84
CA LEU A 52 -2.86 -7.51 -7.43
C LEU A 52 -1.80 -8.28 -6.66
N LEU A 53 -2.16 -8.77 -5.49
CA LEU A 53 -1.30 -9.63 -4.68
C LEU A 53 -2.15 -10.54 -3.80
N SER A 54 -1.51 -11.54 -3.22
CA SER A 54 -2.16 -12.39 -2.22
C SER A 54 -1.25 -12.56 -1.01
N ILE A 55 -1.83 -12.66 0.17
CA ILE A 55 -1.07 -12.85 1.42
C ILE A 55 -1.67 -14.03 2.18
N ARG A 56 -0.80 -14.87 2.71
CA ARG A 56 -1.18 -15.98 3.57
C ARG A 56 -0.81 -15.68 5.02
N TRP A 57 -1.82 -15.61 5.87
CA TRP A 57 -1.74 -15.21 7.27
C TRP A 57 -1.70 -16.39 8.27
N ASP A 58 -1.58 -17.62 7.77
CA ASP A 58 -1.59 -18.79 8.62
C ASP A 58 -0.42 -18.82 9.62
N ARG A 59 -0.67 -19.50 10.74
CA ARG A 59 0.37 -19.79 11.74
C ARG A 59 1.23 -20.95 11.25
N LYS A 60 2.54 -20.75 11.30
CA LYS A 60 3.53 -21.76 11.01
C LYS A 60 4.07 -22.35 12.30
N TRP A 61 4.04 -23.66 12.43
CA TRP A 61 4.61 -24.38 13.54
C TRP A 61 6.06 -24.76 13.28
N LYS A 62 6.89 -24.76 14.33
CA LYS A 62 8.34 -25.06 14.26
C LYS A 62 9.05 -24.19 13.23
N CYS A 63 8.99 -22.87 13.43
CA CYS A 63 9.48 -21.87 12.49
C CYS A 63 10.75 -21.21 13.02
N GLY A 64 11.92 -21.57 12.49
CA GLY A 64 13.20 -20.93 12.78
C GLY A 64 13.56 -20.85 14.27
N GLY A 65 13.46 -21.96 15.01
CA GLY A 65 13.74 -21.99 16.45
C GLY A 65 12.59 -21.51 17.35
N PHE A 66 11.48 -21.07 16.77
CA PHE A 66 10.25 -20.75 17.49
C PHE A 66 9.28 -21.93 17.42
N GLU A 67 8.46 -22.11 18.48
CA GLU A 67 7.37 -23.07 18.48
C GLU A 67 6.36 -22.76 17.37
N ASN A 68 6.07 -21.47 17.20
CA ASN A 68 5.28 -21.00 16.08
C ASN A 68 5.60 -19.54 15.70
N ALA A 69 5.25 -19.18 14.46
CA ALA A 69 5.33 -17.83 13.96
C ALA A 69 4.11 -17.53 13.05
N GLN A 70 3.75 -16.26 12.92
CA GLN A 70 2.65 -15.79 12.09
C GLN A 70 2.97 -14.42 11.52
N LEU A 71 2.82 -14.24 10.21
CA LEU A 71 2.87 -12.93 9.58
C LEU A 71 1.72 -12.08 10.09
N ARG A 72 2.00 -10.84 10.50
CA ARG A 72 1.00 -9.94 11.10
C ARG A 72 0.81 -8.65 10.33
N ALA A 73 1.87 -8.13 9.69
CA ALA A 73 1.75 -6.97 8.83
C ALA A 73 2.80 -7.01 7.72
N VAL A 74 2.42 -6.47 6.56
CA VAL A 74 3.29 -6.16 5.43
C VAL A 74 2.92 -4.76 4.96
N GLY A 75 3.91 -3.89 4.75
CA GLY A 75 3.64 -2.53 4.29
C GLY A 75 4.65 -2.04 3.26
N PHE A 76 4.19 -1.15 2.39
CA PHE A 76 4.99 -0.55 1.32
C PHE A 76 4.85 0.96 1.34
N ASP A 77 5.91 1.67 1.01
CA ASP A 77 5.92 3.12 0.79
C ASP A 77 6.21 3.43 -0.66
N GLN A 78 5.57 4.47 -1.19
CA GLN A 78 5.84 4.99 -2.51
C GLN A 78 7.17 5.78 -2.51
N LEU A 79 7.92 5.69 -3.61
CA LEU A 79 9.13 6.48 -3.86
C LEU A 79 8.85 7.66 -4.80
N PRO A 80 9.55 8.80 -4.66
CA PRO A 80 10.52 9.13 -3.60
C PRO A 80 9.82 9.23 -2.25
N ARG A 81 10.47 8.68 -1.23
CA ARG A 81 9.88 8.55 0.08
C ARG A 81 9.68 9.91 0.77
N SER A 82 8.43 10.24 1.10
CA SER A 82 8.09 11.44 1.87
C SER A 82 8.19 11.25 3.39
N LYS A 83 8.17 9.99 3.86
CA LYS A 83 8.15 9.65 5.28
C LYS A 83 9.54 9.32 5.79
N ALA A 84 10.04 10.12 6.73
CA ALA A 84 11.39 9.98 7.28
C ALA A 84 11.46 9.08 8.52
N THR A 85 10.35 8.88 9.23
CA THR A 85 10.30 8.19 10.52
C THR A 85 9.54 6.88 10.48
N ASP A 86 9.86 5.96 11.38
CA ASP A 86 9.18 4.66 11.53
C ASP A 86 7.80 4.78 12.19
N ASP A 87 7.48 5.92 12.82
CA ASP A 87 6.23 6.16 13.54
C ASP A 87 5.03 6.37 12.61
N LEU A 88 5.27 6.79 11.36
CA LEU A 88 4.20 7.00 10.40
C LEU A 88 3.75 5.67 9.78
N PRO A 89 2.44 5.48 9.52
CA PRO A 89 1.95 4.30 8.83
C PRO A 89 2.56 4.21 7.42
N ALA A 90 2.69 2.98 6.91
CA ALA A 90 3.07 2.77 5.52
C ALA A 90 1.98 3.32 4.57
N ASP A 91 2.36 3.66 3.34
CA ASP A 91 1.40 4.14 2.33
C ASP A 91 0.39 3.04 1.95
N ILE A 92 0.87 1.80 1.92
CA ILE A 92 0.06 0.60 1.78
C ILE A 92 0.34 -0.26 3.00
N ILE A 93 -0.70 -0.70 3.72
CA ILE A 93 -0.57 -1.59 4.86
C ILE A 93 -1.57 -2.74 4.76
N PHE A 94 -1.08 -3.94 5.00
CA PHE A 94 -1.86 -5.16 5.18
C PHE A 94 -1.60 -5.66 6.58
N ASP A 95 -2.62 -5.67 7.42
CA ASP A 95 -2.58 -6.13 8.81
C ASP A 95 -3.83 -6.93 9.20
N ASP A 96 -4.50 -7.50 8.18
CA ASP A 96 -5.74 -8.27 8.33
C ASP A 96 -5.54 -9.67 8.94
N ALA A 97 -4.35 -9.97 9.42
CA ALA A 97 -4.05 -11.29 9.97
C ALA A 97 -5.02 -11.66 11.10
N PRO A 98 -5.78 -12.77 10.99
CA PRO A 98 -6.75 -13.15 11.98
C PRO A 98 -6.07 -13.50 13.32
N LEU A 99 -6.75 -13.25 14.44
CA LEU A 99 -6.24 -13.62 15.77
C LEU A 99 -6.05 -15.12 15.89
N ILE A 100 -6.96 -15.89 15.28
CA ILE A 100 -6.92 -17.35 15.19
C ILE A 100 -6.81 -17.71 13.72
N ALA A 101 -5.59 -17.97 13.26
CA ALA A 101 -5.34 -18.39 11.89
C ALA A 101 -5.62 -19.89 11.75
N THR A 102 -6.64 -20.24 10.99
CA THR A 102 -7.13 -21.62 10.89
C THR A 102 -6.85 -22.29 9.56
N LYS A 103 -6.61 -21.53 8.48
CA LYS A 103 -6.48 -22.11 7.14
C LYS A 103 -5.23 -21.58 6.42
N PRO A 104 -4.47 -22.45 5.75
CA PRO A 104 -3.31 -22.07 4.95
C PRO A 104 -3.73 -21.57 3.56
N THR A 105 -4.74 -20.69 3.49
CA THR A 105 -5.24 -20.10 2.26
C THR A 105 -4.64 -18.73 2.04
N PHE A 106 -4.54 -18.31 0.80
CA PHE A 106 -4.19 -16.95 0.43
C PHE A 106 -5.45 -16.08 0.42
N ASP A 107 -5.34 -14.91 1.03
CA ASP A 107 -6.32 -13.84 0.89
C ASP A 107 -5.85 -12.95 -0.26
N ASP A 108 -6.72 -12.73 -1.24
CA ASP A 108 -6.43 -11.95 -2.43
C ASP A 108 -6.77 -10.49 -2.21
N TYR A 109 -5.88 -9.63 -2.67
CA TYR A 109 -6.00 -8.18 -2.58
C TYR A 109 -5.89 -7.54 -3.95
N ALA A 110 -6.73 -6.54 -4.18
CA ALA A 110 -6.59 -5.59 -5.26
C ALA A 110 -6.61 -4.18 -4.67
N LEU A 111 -5.63 -3.38 -5.05
CA LEU A 111 -5.47 -2.01 -4.60
C LEU A 111 -5.42 -1.08 -5.79
N ILE A 112 -6.09 0.05 -5.67
CA ILE A 112 -5.93 1.19 -6.58
C ILE A 112 -4.87 2.08 -5.95
N VAL A 113 -3.79 2.35 -6.67
CA VAL A 113 -2.61 3.04 -6.14
C VAL A 113 -2.14 4.13 -7.10
N ASP A 114 -1.49 5.15 -6.58
CA ASP A 114 -0.82 6.15 -7.41
C ASP A 114 0.28 5.51 -8.25
N PRO A 115 0.49 5.96 -9.50
CA PRO A 115 1.59 5.44 -10.33
C PRO A 115 2.93 5.71 -9.68
N GLY A 116 3.83 4.74 -9.72
CA GLY A 116 5.17 4.92 -9.16
C GLY A 116 5.85 3.62 -8.77
N GLU A 117 6.99 3.77 -8.14
CA GLU A 117 7.74 2.68 -7.53
C GLU A 117 7.42 2.62 -6.03
N TYR A 118 7.25 1.40 -5.54
CA TYR A 118 6.94 1.10 -4.15
C TYR A 118 8.00 0.19 -3.56
N VAL A 119 8.38 0.44 -2.30
CA VAL A 119 9.41 -0.31 -1.58
C VAL A 119 8.82 -0.94 -0.32
N LEU A 120 9.24 -2.15 0.02
CA LEU A 120 8.88 -2.77 1.29
C LEU A 120 9.43 -1.91 2.45
N SER A 121 8.53 -1.44 3.30
CA SER A 121 8.85 -0.49 4.39
C SER A 121 8.45 -0.98 5.77
N ARG A 122 7.63 -2.02 5.85
CA ARG A 122 7.18 -2.59 7.12
C ARG A 122 6.97 -4.09 7.01
N LEU A 123 7.46 -4.79 8.02
CA LEU A 123 7.19 -6.22 8.21
C LEU A 123 7.02 -6.49 9.70
N GLN A 124 5.99 -7.23 10.08
CA GLN A 124 5.78 -7.67 11.45
C GLN A 124 5.43 -9.17 11.46
N ILE A 125 6.16 -9.91 12.27
CA ILE A 125 5.96 -11.34 12.47
C ILE A 125 5.80 -11.59 13.98
N LYS A 126 4.66 -12.14 14.38
CA LYS A 126 4.46 -12.65 15.75
C LYS A 126 5.18 -13.99 15.89
N VAL A 127 5.95 -14.15 16.93
CA VAL A 127 6.68 -15.39 17.24
C VAL A 127 6.39 -15.85 18.66
N ALA A 128 6.41 -17.15 18.89
CA ALA A 128 6.29 -17.73 20.23
C ALA A 128 7.31 -18.83 20.43
N ARG A 129 8.02 -18.82 21.57
CA ARG A 129 8.86 -19.93 22.03
C ARG A 129 8.10 -20.87 22.97
N SER A 130 7.06 -20.33 23.62
CA SER A 130 6.12 -21.08 24.46
C SER A 130 4.79 -20.32 24.52
N VAL A 131 3.81 -20.85 25.25
CA VAL A 131 2.53 -20.19 25.52
C VAL A 131 2.71 -18.86 26.27
N SER A 132 3.72 -18.76 27.12
CA SER A 132 4.02 -17.56 27.92
C SER A 132 5.15 -16.68 27.35
N ASP A 133 5.89 -17.15 26.35
CA ASP A 133 6.99 -16.41 25.69
C ASP A 133 6.57 -16.07 24.25
N VAL A 134 5.87 -14.96 24.11
CA VAL A 134 5.36 -14.43 22.84
C VAL A 134 5.96 -13.06 22.59
N GLY A 135 6.48 -12.85 21.39
CA GLY A 135 7.07 -11.60 20.95
C GLY A 135 6.79 -11.26 19.50
N PHE A 136 7.43 -10.20 19.02
CA PHE A 136 7.34 -9.75 17.63
C PHE A 136 8.72 -9.49 17.04
N LEU A 137 8.95 -10.01 15.85
CA LEU A 137 10.03 -9.57 14.97
C LEU A 137 9.48 -8.45 14.09
N ASN A 138 10.06 -7.26 14.22
CA ASN A 138 9.65 -6.10 13.48
C ASN A 138 10.79 -5.64 12.57
N ALA A 139 10.50 -5.44 11.31
CA ALA A 139 11.35 -4.70 10.40
C ALA A 139 10.62 -3.41 9.99
N SER A 140 11.26 -2.30 10.29
CA SER A 140 10.77 -0.94 10.04
C SER A 140 11.50 -0.32 8.86
N ARG A 141 11.09 0.87 8.44
CA ARG A 141 11.76 1.64 7.38
C ARG A 141 13.26 1.77 7.61
N SER A 142 13.66 2.13 8.83
CA SER A 142 15.06 2.32 9.18
C SER A 142 15.91 1.07 8.97
N LEU A 143 15.34 -0.11 9.15
CA LEU A 143 16.00 -1.39 8.93
C LEU A 143 15.94 -1.83 7.46
N LEU A 144 14.74 -1.81 6.84
CA LEU A 144 14.50 -2.34 5.49
C LEU A 144 15.09 -1.45 4.39
N LEU A 145 15.24 -0.15 4.67
CA LEU A 145 15.78 0.84 3.73
C LEU A 145 17.20 1.28 4.08
N LYS A 146 17.88 0.53 4.95
CA LYS A 146 19.27 0.77 5.30
C LYS A 146 20.16 0.19 4.18
N GLY A 147 20.97 1.05 3.57
CA GLY A 147 21.83 0.67 2.45
C GLY A 147 21.14 0.91 1.09
N ASP A 148 21.42 0.03 0.13
CA ASP A 148 20.77 0.10 -1.18
C ASP A 148 19.30 -0.33 -1.06
N MET A 149 18.39 0.59 -1.36
CA MET A 149 16.94 0.36 -1.27
C MET A 149 16.47 -0.83 -2.14
N ALA A 150 17.20 -1.18 -3.18
CA ALA A 150 16.94 -2.35 -4.00
C ALA A 150 16.99 -3.68 -3.23
N ASP A 151 17.71 -3.75 -2.11
CA ASP A 151 17.81 -4.97 -1.29
C ASP A 151 16.53 -5.23 -0.50
N ALA A 152 15.81 -4.18 -0.08
CA ALA A 152 14.53 -4.31 0.62
C ALA A 152 13.42 -4.85 -0.28
N GLY A 153 13.54 -4.66 -1.58
CA GLY A 153 12.59 -5.09 -2.59
C GLY A 153 11.60 -4.01 -3.01
N THR A 154 11.28 -4.00 -4.30
CA THR A 154 10.43 -3.00 -4.94
C THR A 154 9.45 -3.63 -5.94
N PHE A 155 8.40 -2.88 -6.25
CA PHE A 155 7.57 -3.08 -7.42
C PHE A 155 7.22 -1.73 -8.05
N ASN A 156 6.83 -1.75 -9.31
CA ASN A 156 6.44 -0.55 -10.05
C ASN A 156 5.06 -0.76 -10.69
N VAL A 157 4.26 0.30 -10.72
CA VAL A 157 2.97 0.31 -11.41
C VAL A 157 2.79 1.63 -12.14
N ALA A 158 2.31 1.59 -13.38
CA ALA A 158 1.99 2.77 -14.17
C ALA A 158 0.49 3.11 -14.09
N ALA A 159 0.14 4.34 -14.48
CA ALA A 159 -1.25 4.73 -14.65
C ALA A 159 -1.96 3.81 -15.67
N GLY A 160 -3.18 3.40 -15.36
CA GLY A 160 -3.96 2.48 -16.18
C GLY A 160 -3.48 1.02 -16.19
N GLU A 161 -2.36 0.71 -15.52
CA GLU A 161 -1.80 -0.63 -15.49
C GLU A 161 -2.47 -1.49 -14.41
N VAL A 162 -2.69 -2.77 -14.72
CA VAL A 162 -3.01 -3.81 -13.74
C VAL A 162 -1.79 -4.71 -13.61
N VAL A 163 -1.19 -4.79 -12.41
CA VAL A 163 0.03 -5.56 -12.19
C VAL A 163 -0.13 -6.56 -11.05
N TYR A 164 0.26 -7.81 -11.28
CA TYR A 164 0.37 -8.83 -10.24
C TYR A 164 1.80 -8.88 -9.73
N ILE A 165 1.97 -8.72 -8.40
CA ILE A 165 3.29 -8.62 -7.76
C ILE A 165 3.69 -9.87 -6.95
N GLY A 166 2.81 -10.85 -6.82
CA GLY A 166 3.13 -12.13 -6.18
C GLY A 166 2.21 -12.53 -5.04
N HIS A 167 2.48 -13.72 -4.52
CA HIS A 167 1.87 -14.26 -3.32
C HIS A 167 2.89 -14.22 -2.19
N PHE A 168 2.53 -13.58 -1.07
CA PHE A 168 3.40 -13.42 0.08
C PHE A 168 2.99 -14.35 1.22
N TYR A 169 3.95 -14.92 1.89
CA TYR A 169 3.71 -15.78 3.05
C TYR A 169 4.93 -15.82 3.97
N LEU A 170 4.76 -16.42 5.14
CA LEU A 170 5.85 -16.63 6.08
C LEU A 170 6.69 -17.84 5.68
N GLY A 171 7.95 -17.63 5.33
CA GLY A 171 8.96 -18.65 5.16
C GLY A 171 9.59 -19.02 6.52
N CYS A 172 9.95 -20.29 6.69
CA CYS A 172 10.44 -20.84 7.97
C CYS A 172 11.67 -21.75 7.80
N ALA A 173 12.49 -21.52 6.79
CA ALA A 173 13.63 -22.42 6.53
C ALA A 173 14.68 -22.35 7.64
N ASN A 174 15.23 -21.17 7.90
CA ASN A 174 16.24 -20.96 8.97
C ASN A 174 15.65 -20.12 10.10
N GLU A 175 14.99 -19.03 9.75
CA GLU A 175 14.31 -18.12 10.66
C GLU A 175 13.02 -17.58 10.01
N PRO A 176 12.06 -17.06 10.82
CA PRO A 176 10.85 -16.49 10.28
C PRO A 176 11.15 -15.28 9.41
N THR A 177 10.81 -15.35 8.13
CA THR A 177 11.01 -14.25 7.19
C THR A 177 9.86 -14.15 6.20
N LEU A 178 9.70 -12.98 5.58
CA LEU A 178 8.77 -12.85 4.46
C LEU A 178 9.30 -13.62 3.27
N TRP A 179 8.43 -14.35 2.59
CA TRP A 179 8.76 -15.04 1.37
C TRP A 179 7.75 -14.74 0.27
N ARG A 180 8.22 -14.67 -0.95
CA ARG A 180 7.36 -14.53 -2.13
C ARG A 180 7.25 -15.87 -2.83
N TYR A 181 6.02 -16.33 -2.96
CA TYR A 181 5.67 -17.46 -3.81
C TYR A 181 5.32 -16.95 -5.21
N TYR A 182 5.60 -17.73 -6.20
CA TYR A 182 5.21 -17.44 -7.58
C TYR A 182 4.35 -18.59 -8.15
N MET A 183 3.58 -18.27 -9.16
CA MET A 183 2.74 -19.23 -9.83
C MET A 183 3.59 -20.17 -10.69
N LYS A 184 3.15 -21.41 -10.76
CA LYS A 184 3.88 -22.48 -11.42
C LYS A 184 4.06 -22.23 -12.92
N ASP A 185 3.01 -21.76 -13.57
CA ASP A 185 2.97 -21.57 -15.01
C ASP A 185 1.89 -20.54 -15.39
N ARG A 186 1.75 -20.29 -16.69
CA ARG A 186 0.75 -19.36 -17.25
C ARG A 186 -0.68 -19.78 -16.92
N ASN A 187 -1.00 -21.07 -16.94
CA ASN A 187 -2.36 -21.54 -16.65
C ASN A 187 -2.76 -21.19 -15.22
N ALA A 188 -1.87 -21.37 -14.24
CA ALA A 188 -2.10 -20.98 -12.86
C ALA A 188 -2.33 -19.46 -12.72
N PHE A 189 -1.64 -18.65 -13.52
CA PHE A 189 -1.86 -17.20 -13.54
C PHE A 189 -3.21 -16.84 -14.16
N GLU A 190 -3.60 -17.48 -15.24
CA GLU A 190 -4.90 -17.28 -15.87
C GLU A 190 -6.06 -17.71 -14.95
N GLU A 191 -5.92 -18.83 -14.24
CA GLU A 191 -6.87 -19.26 -13.21
C GLU A 191 -6.99 -18.23 -12.07
N TYR A 192 -5.87 -17.69 -11.60
CA TYR A 192 -5.89 -16.61 -10.62
C TYR A 192 -6.63 -15.37 -11.14
N LEU A 193 -6.33 -14.92 -12.36
CA LEU A 193 -7.02 -13.79 -12.99
C LEU A 193 -8.51 -14.04 -13.21
N ALA A 194 -8.90 -15.27 -13.57
CA ALA A 194 -10.31 -15.66 -13.65
C ALA A 194 -10.99 -15.53 -12.29
N GLY A 195 -10.35 -15.96 -11.21
CA GLY A 195 -10.84 -15.77 -9.84
C GLY A 195 -10.96 -14.29 -9.46
N VAL A 196 -9.99 -13.46 -9.83
CA VAL A 196 -10.06 -12.00 -9.67
C VAL A 196 -11.24 -11.43 -10.44
N LYS A 197 -11.44 -11.82 -11.70
CA LYS A 197 -12.54 -11.35 -12.55
C LYS A 197 -13.91 -11.68 -11.99
N ILE A 198 -14.07 -12.83 -11.35
CA ILE A 198 -15.33 -13.20 -10.69
C ILE A 198 -15.63 -12.26 -9.52
N ARG A 199 -14.62 -11.88 -8.72
CA ARG A 199 -14.80 -11.01 -7.56
C ARG A 199 -14.88 -9.53 -7.91
N GLN A 200 -14.28 -9.14 -9.04
CA GLN A 200 -14.10 -7.77 -9.49
C GLN A 200 -14.37 -7.69 -11.01
N PRO A 201 -15.65 -7.84 -11.42
CA PRO A 201 -16.01 -7.99 -12.83
C PRO A 201 -15.67 -6.77 -13.70
N GLU A 202 -15.57 -5.58 -13.10
CA GLU A 202 -15.21 -4.34 -13.81
C GLU A 202 -13.70 -4.21 -14.05
N LEU A 203 -12.88 -5.00 -13.34
CA LEU A 203 -11.42 -4.94 -13.49
C LEU A 203 -11.00 -5.55 -14.84
N ASN A 204 -10.17 -4.81 -15.56
CA ASN A 204 -9.59 -5.29 -16.82
C ASN A 204 -8.45 -6.28 -16.55
N THR A 205 -8.80 -7.53 -16.25
CA THR A 205 -7.83 -8.60 -15.99
C THR A 205 -7.10 -9.09 -17.24
N GLU A 206 -7.64 -8.85 -18.44
CA GLU A 206 -7.00 -9.28 -19.71
C GLU A 206 -5.67 -8.56 -19.98
N GLN A 207 -5.54 -7.34 -19.44
CA GLN A 207 -4.32 -6.54 -19.54
C GLN A 207 -3.40 -6.68 -18.32
N ALA A 208 -3.74 -7.56 -17.38
CA ALA A 208 -2.94 -7.77 -16.18
C ALA A 208 -1.54 -8.29 -16.53
N ARG A 209 -0.52 -7.63 -15.99
CA ARG A 209 0.88 -7.99 -16.20
C ARG A 209 1.40 -8.81 -15.03
N PHE A 210 2.06 -9.88 -15.35
CA PHE A 210 2.85 -10.64 -14.38
C PHE A 210 4.19 -9.92 -14.18
N ARG A 211 4.31 -9.22 -13.05
CA ARG A 211 5.54 -8.50 -12.67
C ARG A 211 5.74 -8.64 -11.18
N LEU A 212 6.51 -9.65 -10.82
CA LEU A 212 6.73 -9.96 -9.41
C LEU A 212 7.49 -8.84 -8.70
N PHE A 213 7.14 -8.66 -7.42
CA PHE A 213 7.93 -7.89 -6.48
C PHE A 213 9.39 -8.36 -6.51
N LYS A 214 10.32 -7.45 -6.73
CA LYS A 214 11.76 -7.74 -6.84
C LYS A 214 12.42 -7.56 -5.50
N SER A 215 13.17 -8.55 -5.06
CA SER A 215 13.95 -8.49 -3.83
C SER A 215 15.19 -9.37 -3.96
N LYS A 216 16.31 -8.91 -3.40
CA LYS A 216 17.51 -9.75 -3.21
C LYS A 216 17.48 -10.52 -1.89
N ALA A 217 16.64 -10.09 -0.96
CA ALA A 217 16.57 -10.65 0.39
C ALA A 217 15.71 -11.92 0.48
N PHE A 218 14.68 -12.06 -0.37
CA PHE A 218 13.78 -13.22 -0.32
C PHE A 218 13.09 -13.46 -1.68
N GLY A 219 12.76 -14.72 -1.91
CA GLY A 219 12.22 -15.15 -3.20
C GLY A 219 13.32 -15.25 -4.27
N SER A 220 12.94 -15.66 -5.45
CA SER A 220 13.79 -15.69 -6.64
C SER A 220 13.09 -14.98 -7.79
N ASP A 221 13.84 -14.45 -8.72
CA ASP A 221 13.29 -13.91 -9.95
C ASP A 221 12.69 -15.05 -10.78
N PHE A 222 11.49 -14.78 -11.28
CA PHE A 222 10.76 -15.73 -12.11
C PHE A 222 9.98 -14.97 -13.18
N ALA A 223 10.03 -15.46 -14.39
CA ALA A 223 9.19 -15.04 -15.50
C ALA A 223 8.27 -16.19 -15.90
N LEU A 224 7.03 -15.90 -16.23
CA LEU A 224 6.14 -16.91 -16.79
C LEU A 224 6.70 -17.37 -18.15
N PRO A 225 6.82 -18.67 -18.37
CA PRO A 225 7.24 -19.22 -19.63
C PRO A 225 6.22 -18.95 -20.76
#